data_7e0366eaf434b163e4b6a0cfe75f572f
#
_entry.id   7e0366eaf434b163e4b6a0cfe75f572f
#
_cell.length_a   1.000
_cell.length_b   1.000
_cell.length_c   1.000
_cell.angle_alpha   90.00
_cell.angle_beta   90.00
_cell.angle_gamma   90.00
#
_symmetry.space_group_name_H-M   'P 1'
#
loop_
_entity.id
_entity.type
_entity.pdbx_description
1 polymer ?
#
loop_
_entity_poly.entity_id
_entity_poly.type
_entity_poly.pdbx_seq_one_letter_code
_entity_poly.pdbx_strand_id
1 'polypeptide(L)' 'MTVILGISAFYHDSAASILIDGKIVAAAQEERFTRKKHDSNYPFNAVEFVLKFSKLKLSDVEHVVFYE' A
#
# COMPACT_ATOMS: atom_id res chain seq x y z
N MET A 1 11.32 12.39 -9.59
CA MET A 1 10.18 11.47 -9.46
C MET A 1 9.77 11.39 -7.99
N THR A 2 8.53 11.71 -7.69
CA THR A 2 8.02 11.66 -6.32
C THR A 2 7.26 10.37 -6.11
N VAL A 3 7.73 9.55 -5.16
CA VAL A 3 7.11 8.26 -4.85
C VAL A 3 6.46 8.35 -3.48
N ILE A 4 5.16 8.07 -3.43
CA ILE A 4 4.38 8.13 -2.20
C ILE A 4 3.74 6.77 -1.96
N LEU A 5 3.92 6.24 -0.75
CA LEU A 5 3.25 5.02 -0.32
C LEU A 5 2.07 5.41 0.58
N GLY A 6 0.86 5.12 0.14
CA GLY A 6 -0.33 5.36 0.92
C GLY A 6 -0.76 4.08 1.64
N ILE A 7 -1.05 4.18 2.93
CA ILE A 7 -1.45 3.04 3.75
C ILE A 7 -2.73 3.38 4.50
N SER A 8 -3.72 2.49 4.38
CA SER A 8 -4.94 2.53 5.18
C SER A 8 -4.94 1.28 6.07
N ALA A 9 -5.03 1.48 7.38
CA ALA A 9 -4.93 0.36 8.31
C ALA A 9 -5.66 0.65 9.62
N PHE A 10 -5.97 -0.42 10.35
CA PHE A 10 -6.45 -0.39 11.74
C PHE A 10 -7.85 0.18 11.97
N TYR A 11 -8.59 0.49 10.92
CA TYR A 11 -9.95 0.99 11.08
C TYR A 11 -10.95 0.15 10.27
N HIS A 12 -10.82 0.16 8.97
CA HIS A 12 -11.62 -0.66 8.06
C HIS A 12 -10.72 -1.67 7.37
N ASP A 13 -10.91 -1.86 6.09
CA ASP A 13 -10.08 -2.75 5.32
C ASP A 13 -8.69 -2.16 5.15
N SER A 14 -7.67 -2.96 5.40
CA SER A 14 -6.30 -2.51 5.20
C SER A 14 -5.95 -2.53 3.72
N ALA A 15 -5.24 -1.52 3.28
CA ALA A 15 -4.86 -1.39 1.88
C ALA A 15 -3.56 -0.59 1.74
N ALA A 16 -2.90 -0.78 0.61
CA ALA A 16 -1.71 0.00 0.27
C ALA A 16 -1.78 0.44 -1.18
N SER A 17 -1.18 1.58 -1.47
CA SER A 17 -1.10 2.09 -2.83
C SER A 17 0.23 2.80 -3.05
N ILE A 18 0.69 2.79 -4.31
CA ILE A 18 1.89 3.52 -4.71
C ILE A 18 1.47 4.59 -5.72
N LEU A 19 1.86 5.82 -5.42
CA LEU A 19 1.67 6.94 -6.33
C LEU A 19 3.04 7.43 -6.81
N ILE A 20 3.15 7.65 -8.10
CA ILE A 20 4.37 8.22 -8.70
C ILE A 20 3.95 9.47 -9.46
N ASP A 21 4.50 10.60 -9.06
CA ASP A 21 4.20 11.90 -9.65
C ASP A 21 2.68 12.17 -9.66
N GLY A 22 2.00 11.79 -8.59
CA GLY A 22 0.58 12.04 -8.42
C GLY A 22 -0.35 11.03 -9.09
N LYS A 23 0.20 10.01 -9.75
CA LYS A 23 -0.62 8.98 -10.40
C LYS A 23 -0.53 7.67 -9.65
N ILE A 24 -1.67 7.00 -9.49
CA ILE A 24 -1.70 5.69 -8.85
C ILE A 24 -1.13 4.65 -9.81
N VAL A 25 -0.04 4.02 -9.41
CA VAL A 25 0.62 2.99 -10.21
C VAL A 25 0.16 1.60 -9.81
N ALA A 26 -0.04 1.38 -8.50
CA ALA A 26 -0.47 0.09 -7.99
C ALA A 26 -1.26 0.29 -6.71
N ALA A 27 -2.24 -0.58 -6.47
CA ALA A 27 -3.04 -0.55 -5.26
C ALA A 27 -3.55 -1.96 -4.97
N ALA A 28 -3.66 -2.32 -3.70
CA ALA A 28 -4.16 -3.63 -3.32
C ALA A 28 -4.71 -3.58 -1.90
N GLN A 29 -5.71 -4.43 -1.64
CA GLN A 29 -6.26 -4.62 -0.30
C GLN A 29 -5.62 -5.84 0.33
N GLU A 30 -5.38 -5.78 1.63
CA GLU A 30 -4.73 -6.86 2.35
C GLU A 30 -5.56 -8.15 2.32
N GLU A 31 -6.89 -8.03 2.34
CA GLU A 31 -7.74 -9.23 2.34
C GLU A 31 -7.54 -10.11 1.11
N ARG A 32 -7.03 -9.55 0.02
CA ARG A 32 -6.73 -10.33 -1.19
C ARG A 32 -5.65 -11.36 -0.94
N PHE A 33 -4.80 -11.11 0.03
CA PHE A 33 -3.66 -11.98 0.34
C PHE A 33 -3.94 -12.87 1.53
N THR A 34 -4.56 -12.32 2.57
CA THR A 34 -4.87 -13.06 3.79
C THR A 34 -6.20 -13.79 3.72
N ARG A 35 -7.07 -13.39 2.78
CA ARG A 35 -8.43 -13.91 2.63
C ARG A 35 -9.28 -13.71 3.88
N LYS A 36 -8.87 -12.78 4.71
CA LYS A 36 -9.60 -12.40 5.91
C LYS A 36 -10.46 -11.20 5.59
N LYS A 37 -11.77 -11.38 5.58
CA LYS A 37 -12.69 -10.32 5.22
C LYS A 37 -12.56 -9.14 6.17
N HIS A 38 -12.48 -7.93 5.62
CA HIS A 38 -12.32 -6.70 6.39
C HIS A 38 -11.08 -6.74 7.30
N ASP A 39 -9.96 -7.22 6.74
CA ASP A 39 -8.72 -7.28 7.49
C ASP A 39 -8.23 -5.86 7.78
N SER A 40 -8.20 -5.48 9.04
CA SER A 40 -7.78 -4.15 9.48
C SER A 40 -6.36 -4.11 10.04
N ASN A 41 -5.63 -5.21 9.99
CA ASN A 41 -4.24 -5.26 10.42
C ASN A 41 -3.36 -4.48 9.46
N TYR A 42 -2.11 -4.24 9.87
CA TYR A 42 -1.17 -3.56 9.00
C TYR A 42 -1.03 -4.34 7.69
N PRO A 43 -1.14 -3.68 6.54
CA PRO A 43 -1.21 -4.40 5.25
C PRO A 43 0.17 -4.78 4.70
N PHE A 44 0.87 -5.68 5.39
CA PHE A 44 2.21 -6.12 4.98
C PHE A 44 2.24 -6.68 3.56
N ASN A 45 1.29 -7.55 3.25
CA ASN A 45 1.28 -8.19 1.94
C ASN A 45 0.93 -7.21 0.83
N ALA A 46 -0.01 -6.30 1.10
CA ALA A 46 -0.40 -5.30 0.13
C ALA A 46 0.75 -4.32 -0.14
N VAL A 47 1.46 -3.91 0.91
CA VAL A 47 2.63 -3.03 0.77
C VAL A 47 3.70 -3.71 -0.08
N GLU A 48 4.01 -4.98 0.23
CA GLU A 48 4.99 -5.73 -0.53
C GLU A 48 4.58 -5.88 -1.99
N PHE A 49 3.29 -6.16 -2.23
CA PHE A 49 2.78 -6.32 -3.58
C PHE A 49 2.95 -5.03 -4.40
N VAL A 50 2.54 -3.88 -3.84
CA VAL A 50 2.59 -2.63 -4.61
C VAL A 50 4.03 -2.22 -4.88
N LEU A 51 4.95 -2.49 -3.96
CA LEU A 51 6.36 -2.21 -4.19
C LEU A 51 6.93 -3.09 -5.29
N LYS A 52 6.66 -4.40 -5.24
CA LYS A 52 7.14 -5.32 -6.27
C LYS A 52 6.53 -5.03 -7.63
N PHE A 53 5.25 -4.73 -7.67
CA PHE A 53 4.58 -4.41 -8.93
C PHE A 53 5.20 -3.17 -9.58
N SER A 54 5.56 -2.19 -8.77
CA SER A 54 6.15 -0.95 -9.26
C SER A 54 7.66 -1.07 -9.49
N LYS A 55 8.25 -2.21 -9.15
CA LYS A 55 9.70 -2.45 -9.22
C LYS A 55 10.47 -1.46 -8.36
N LEU A 56 9.92 -1.12 -7.21
CA LEU A 56 10.52 -0.19 -6.28
C LEU A 56 10.89 -0.88 -4.99
N LYS A 57 11.84 -0.29 -4.26
CA LYS A 57 12.20 -0.70 -2.91
C LYS A 57 11.63 0.34 -1.95
N LEU A 58 11.46 -0.05 -0.68
CA LEU A 58 10.99 0.88 0.32
C LEU A 58 11.87 2.13 0.41
N SER A 59 13.17 1.96 0.17
CA SER A 59 14.10 3.09 0.18
C SER A 59 13.86 4.09 -0.96
N ASP A 60 13.10 3.71 -1.98
CA ASP A 60 12.74 4.62 -3.08
C ASP A 60 11.55 5.50 -2.74
N VAL A 61 10.83 5.17 -1.66
CA VAL A 61 9.63 5.89 -1.25
C VAL A 61 10.04 7.17 -0.53
N GLU A 62 9.55 8.31 -1.01
CA GLU A 62 9.88 9.61 -0.42
C GLU A 62 8.96 9.94 0.75
N HIS A 63 7.68 9.58 0.64
CA HIS A 63 6.70 9.88 1.68
C HIS A 63 5.82 8.67 1.94
N VAL A 64 5.50 8.46 3.21
CA VAL A 64 4.52 7.45 3.62
C VAL A 64 3.35 8.19 4.25
N VAL A 65 2.15 7.97 3.71
CA VAL A 65 0.94 8.64 4.19
C VAL A 65 0.01 7.59 4.79
N PHE A 66 -0.38 7.79 6.05
CA PHE A 66 -1.36 6.96 6.73
C PHE A 66 -2.70 7.66 6.76
N TYR A 67 -3.77 6.91 6.54
CA TYR A 67 -5.12 7.43 6.71
C TYR A 67 -6.06 6.31 7.15
N GLU A 68 -7.13 6.71 7.80
CA GLU A 68 -8.14 5.77 8.28
C GLU A 68 -9.44 5.91 7.52
#